data_c83164e0901ef101fe379ccc6142b03b
#
_entry.id   c83164e0901ef101fe379ccc6142b03b
#
_cell.length_a   1.000
_cell.length_b   1.000
_cell.length_c   1.000
_cell.angle_alpha   90.00
_cell.angle_beta   90.00
_cell.angle_gamma   90.00
#
_symmetry.space_group_name_H-M   'P 1'
#
loop_
_entity.id
_entity.type
_entity.pdbx_description
1 polymer ?
#
loop_
_entity_poly.entity_id
_entity_poly.type
_entity_poly.pdbx_seq_one_letter_code
_entity_poly.pdbx_strand_id
1 'polypeptide(L)'
;MKVFRKLLCFLCAAFLAFGLVACGGSNTPGQGDGDDDELSGTINIYVPFGSTDQRALQQVANAYMRLNRNVTVIIQANPSDQYTEAVRGIILAPEETDIDIVQINVASEYYGTDRIIDFTSYLNQRNPYGETDESGNYPIWRDMLEEEAYFTDDGSYTIPALSYESNYLMVFYSKDLFEDNGWEPPETWQELLELLAAAREAGYVNPLGLNYDETGVENFYFGSCLQMYMDQYFRDVIDTVHSQEGDYSYIDSIDYGWEYSSEDPYVDSREQYTYNISRLIDAYFNGSDINATSARFADMMANFYDLTRYSSSSYTAATMRNAFHNGVLTALGGASYSKEESCVLYMGRMDYISDFQTSIGAVLDFPNDSIPAEQIGDYLGWFVLPVMPDNASVSGGEPAADNVRPFGGPDHHPMGIINHNDQERTNLVMDFMMFWYSPQGMDYFYGYYGDIGTALPLTCLVKDVQKPENSLVENIPEFEGLCSLNPYLEIGIGYDVSIYGSSGTVRDGFVDTIRSYLTSSSSAWSSYGQTMHSIILSGFSNYASAENLRFSDPAESVNYFQNSPYRTTQ
;
A
#
# COMPACT_ATOMS: atom_id res chain seq x y z
N MET A 1 -19.84 49.11 23.28
CA MET A 1 -19.72 47.88 24.13
C MET A 1 -21.06 47.30 24.63
N LYS A 2 -22.14 48.01 24.72
CA LYS A 2 -23.45 47.45 25.15
C LYS A 2 -24.32 46.86 24.01
N VAL A 3 -24.02 47.18 22.74
CA VAL A 3 -24.76 46.67 21.57
C VAL A 3 -24.16 45.32 21.10
N PHE A 4 -22.89 45.11 21.26
CA PHE A 4 -22.21 43.85 20.89
C PHE A 4 -22.61 42.66 21.80
N ARG A 5 -22.89 42.90 23.06
CA ARG A 5 -23.35 41.86 24.00
C ARG A 5 -24.78 41.35 23.75
N LYS A 6 -25.62 42.18 23.10
CA LYS A 6 -27.01 41.78 22.76
C LYS A 6 -27.07 40.99 21.43
N LEU A 7 -26.11 41.19 20.52
CA LEU A 7 -26.04 40.45 19.27
C LEU A 7 -25.51 39.03 19.51
N LEU A 8 -24.53 38.87 20.41
CA LEU A 8 -23.99 37.56 20.76
C LEU A 8 -25.00 36.65 21.49
N CYS A 9 -25.89 37.21 22.32
CA CYS A 9 -26.96 36.44 22.96
C CYS A 9 -28.09 36.02 22.00
N PHE A 10 -28.27 36.72 20.87
CA PHE A 10 -29.26 36.35 19.87
C PHE A 10 -28.77 35.26 18.92
N LEU A 11 -27.47 35.20 18.62
CA LEU A 11 -26.85 34.12 17.85
C LEU A 11 -26.83 32.80 18.63
N CYS A 12 -26.54 32.82 19.93
CA CYS A 12 -26.58 31.59 20.75
C CYS A 12 -28.01 31.06 20.96
N ALA A 13 -29.06 31.92 20.90
CA ALA A 13 -30.46 31.47 21.02
C ALA A 13 -31.03 30.92 19.69
N ALA A 14 -30.45 31.29 18.54
CA ALA A 14 -30.86 30.76 17.24
C ALA A 14 -30.30 29.35 16.97
N PHE A 15 -29.13 29.00 17.52
CA PHE A 15 -28.56 27.66 17.40
C PHE A 15 -29.22 26.61 18.31
N LEU A 16 -29.96 27.02 19.32
CA LEU A 16 -30.70 26.11 20.22
C LEU A 16 -32.14 25.82 19.77
N ALA A 17 -32.61 26.44 18.68
CA ALA A 17 -33.99 26.27 18.20
C ALA A 17 -34.10 25.38 16.93
N PHE A 18 -32.99 24.92 16.36
CA PHE A 18 -32.98 24.02 15.17
C PHE A 18 -32.72 22.54 15.52
N GLY A 19 -32.62 22.21 16.80
CA GLY A 19 -32.33 20.86 17.27
C GLY A 19 -33.54 19.97 17.59
N LEU A 20 -34.77 20.32 17.17
CA LEU A 20 -35.95 19.57 17.59
C LEU A 20 -37.00 19.38 16.46
N VAL A 21 -36.60 19.12 15.25
CA VAL A 21 -37.51 18.56 14.24
C VAL A 21 -36.73 17.66 13.27
N ALA A 22 -36.53 16.44 13.65
CA ALA A 22 -36.30 15.34 12.73
C ALA A 22 -36.70 14.01 13.40
N CYS A 23 -37.99 13.86 13.66
CA CYS A 23 -38.60 12.55 13.80
C CYS A 23 -39.56 12.40 12.62
N GLY A 24 -39.18 11.71 11.60
CA GLY A 24 -40.02 11.32 10.46
C GLY A 24 -39.39 10.14 9.75
N GLY A 25 -39.95 8.96 10.02
CA GLY A 25 -39.40 7.64 9.70
C GLY A 25 -39.03 7.40 8.26
N SER A 26 -38.02 6.60 8.09
CA SER A 26 -37.75 5.85 6.88
C SER A 26 -37.27 4.44 7.22
N ASN A 27 -37.84 3.48 6.57
CA ASN A 27 -37.66 2.05 6.73
C ASN A 27 -36.20 1.65 6.49
N THR A 28 -35.50 1.25 7.53
CA THR A 28 -34.27 0.47 7.46
C THR A 28 -34.67 -1.02 7.42
N PRO A 29 -34.20 -1.83 6.46
CA PRO A 29 -34.40 -3.27 6.52
C PRO A 29 -33.52 -3.83 7.65
N GLY A 30 -34.12 -4.13 8.78
CA GLY A 30 -33.45 -4.78 9.92
C GLY A 30 -33.76 -4.24 11.29
N GLN A 31 -34.54 -3.16 11.44
CA GLN A 31 -35.03 -2.72 12.75
C GLN A 31 -36.36 -3.37 13.07
N GLY A 32 -36.30 -4.34 13.99
CA GLY A 32 -37.48 -4.79 14.73
C GLY A 32 -37.99 -3.66 15.64
N ASP A 33 -39.30 -3.50 15.72
CA ASP A 33 -39.99 -2.61 16.66
C ASP A 33 -39.55 -2.89 18.12
N GLY A 34 -38.77 -1.98 18.68
CA GLY A 34 -38.45 -2.03 20.10
C GLY A 34 -37.33 -1.07 20.43
N ASP A 35 -37.59 -0.06 21.23
CA ASP A 35 -36.71 0.92 21.88
C ASP A 35 -35.44 1.31 21.08
N ASP A 36 -35.22 2.61 20.89
CA ASP A 36 -33.95 3.18 20.44
C ASP A 36 -32.81 2.63 21.33
N ASP A 37 -32.20 1.52 20.98
CA ASP A 37 -31.03 0.97 21.66
C ASP A 37 -29.84 1.87 21.34
N GLU A 38 -29.68 2.90 22.20
CA GLU A 38 -28.58 3.85 22.17
C GLU A 38 -27.27 3.04 22.28
N LEU A 39 -26.38 3.14 21.28
CA LEU A 39 -25.10 2.44 21.28
C LEU A 39 -24.36 2.65 22.59
N SER A 40 -23.91 1.58 23.20
CA SER A 40 -23.21 1.62 24.49
C SER A 40 -22.13 0.54 24.58
N GLY A 41 -21.04 0.85 25.26
CA GLY A 41 -19.95 -0.10 25.47
C GLY A 41 -18.56 0.55 25.40
N THR A 42 -17.56 -0.30 25.37
CA THR A 42 -16.17 0.14 25.26
C THR A 42 -15.55 -0.48 23.99
N ILE A 43 -14.84 0.34 23.24
CA ILE A 43 -14.04 -0.06 22.07
C ILE A 43 -12.58 0.13 22.42
N ASN A 44 -11.79 -0.92 22.32
CA ASN A 44 -10.36 -0.91 22.61
C ASN A 44 -9.56 -1.07 21.31
N ILE A 45 -8.71 -0.09 21.03
CA ILE A 45 -7.87 -0.04 19.82
C ILE A 45 -6.41 -0.23 20.24
N TYR A 46 -5.70 -1.14 19.58
CA TYR A 46 -4.28 -1.39 19.82
C TYR A 46 -3.50 -1.21 18.52
N VAL A 47 -2.59 -0.22 18.48
CA VAL A 47 -1.92 0.23 17.25
C VAL A 47 -0.42 0.49 17.48
N PRO A 48 0.44 0.36 16.44
CA PRO A 48 1.87 0.67 16.54
C PRO A 48 2.15 2.16 16.33
N PHE A 49 1.17 3.02 16.50
CA PHE A 49 1.25 4.43 16.14
C PHE A 49 2.28 5.22 16.97
N GLY A 50 2.95 6.14 16.29
CA GLY A 50 3.68 7.21 16.93
C GLY A 50 2.76 8.19 17.67
N SER A 51 3.34 9.13 18.39
CA SER A 51 2.56 10.06 19.23
C SER A 51 1.64 10.98 18.42
N THR A 52 1.97 11.28 17.17
CA THR A 52 1.20 12.15 16.29
C THR A 52 -0.06 11.43 15.82
N ASP A 53 0.09 10.24 15.21
CA ASP A 53 -1.01 9.43 14.69
C ASP A 53 -1.97 9.01 15.81
N GLN A 54 -1.41 8.63 16.97
CA GLN A 54 -2.22 8.33 18.15
C GLN A 54 -3.10 9.52 18.55
N ARG A 55 -2.56 10.74 18.51
CA ARG A 55 -3.34 11.96 18.87
C ARG A 55 -4.36 12.31 17.79
N ALA A 56 -4.03 12.09 16.52
CA ALA A 56 -4.97 12.26 15.42
C ALA A 56 -6.16 11.30 15.58
N LEU A 57 -5.89 10.00 15.80
CA LEU A 57 -6.94 9.01 16.07
C LEU A 57 -7.74 9.34 17.34
N GLN A 58 -7.10 9.94 18.35
CA GLN A 58 -7.82 10.40 19.56
C GLN A 58 -8.83 11.53 19.24
N GLN A 59 -8.60 12.38 18.22
CA GLN A 59 -9.61 13.36 17.80
C GLN A 59 -10.83 12.67 17.19
N VAL A 60 -10.62 11.64 16.36
CA VAL A 60 -11.69 10.80 15.82
C VAL A 60 -12.50 10.16 16.95
N ALA A 61 -11.82 9.49 17.88
CA ALA A 61 -12.44 8.86 19.04
C ALA A 61 -13.27 9.85 19.89
N ASN A 62 -12.68 11.03 20.15
CA ASN A 62 -13.38 12.08 20.91
C ASN A 62 -14.63 12.61 20.18
N ALA A 63 -14.55 12.71 18.84
CA ALA A 63 -15.69 13.12 18.03
C ALA A 63 -16.80 12.06 18.07
N TYR A 64 -16.46 10.80 17.90
CA TYR A 64 -17.40 9.69 17.99
C TYR A 64 -18.09 9.59 19.35
N MET A 65 -17.33 9.69 20.45
CA MET A 65 -17.87 9.69 21.82
C MET A 65 -18.78 10.89 22.11
N ARG A 66 -18.64 12.01 21.39
CA ARG A 66 -19.58 13.14 21.49
C ARG A 66 -20.94 12.81 20.86
N LEU A 67 -20.95 12.04 19.78
CA LEU A 67 -22.16 11.56 19.11
C LEU A 67 -22.81 10.43 19.92
N ASN A 68 -22.01 9.51 20.44
CA ASN A 68 -22.42 8.30 21.14
C ASN A 68 -21.99 8.35 22.62
N ARG A 69 -22.79 9.00 23.46
CA ARG A 69 -22.40 9.35 24.85
C ARG A 69 -22.20 8.17 25.79
N ASN A 70 -22.78 7.02 25.46
CA ASN A 70 -22.66 5.79 26.24
C ASN A 70 -21.53 4.90 25.75
N VAL A 71 -20.76 5.36 24.75
CA VAL A 71 -19.60 4.64 24.21
C VAL A 71 -18.31 5.25 24.74
N THR A 72 -17.36 4.40 25.09
CA THR A 72 -15.98 4.78 25.42
C THR A 72 -15.02 4.17 24.41
N VAL A 73 -14.12 4.96 23.83
CA VAL A 73 -13.07 4.50 22.94
C VAL A 73 -11.72 4.69 23.64
N ILE A 74 -10.96 3.61 23.74
CA ILE A 74 -9.64 3.57 24.40
C ILE A 74 -8.59 3.21 23.34
N ILE A 75 -7.56 4.06 23.19
CA ILE A 75 -6.47 3.85 22.24
C ILE A 75 -5.19 3.54 23.00
N GLN A 76 -4.62 2.38 22.74
CA GLN A 76 -3.34 1.92 23.25
C GLN A 76 -2.34 1.89 22.11
N ALA A 77 -1.32 2.75 22.17
CA ALA A 77 -0.25 2.79 21.19
C ALA A 77 1.00 2.06 21.70
N ASN A 78 1.58 1.21 20.86
CA ASN A 78 2.80 0.49 21.13
C ASN A 78 3.72 0.49 19.89
N PRO A 79 4.50 1.55 19.67
CA PRO A 79 5.39 1.68 18.51
C PRO A 79 6.68 0.85 18.66
N SER A 80 6.61 -0.35 19.20
CA SER A 80 7.77 -1.22 19.43
C SER A 80 7.75 -2.45 18.53
N ASP A 81 8.93 -3.04 18.34
CA ASP A 81 9.10 -4.31 17.61
C ASP A 81 8.31 -5.49 18.22
N GLN A 82 7.80 -5.30 19.45
CA GLN A 82 6.97 -6.30 20.13
C GLN A 82 5.50 -6.25 19.70
N TYR A 83 5.09 -5.25 18.91
CA TYR A 83 3.71 -5.10 18.46
C TYR A 83 3.20 -6.35 17.73
N THR A 84 3.98 -6.84 16.77
CA THR A 84 3.66 -8.02 15.97
C THR A 84 3.34 -9.25 16.83
N GLU A 85 4.19 -9.56 17.80
CA GLU A 85 3.96 -10.71 18.68
C GLU A 85 2.77 -10.50 19.61
N ALA A 86 2.52 -9.27 20.04
CA ALA A 86 1.34 -8.95 20.84
C ALA A 86 0.05 -9.14 20.06
N VAL A 87 -0.01 -8.66 18.79
CA VAL A 87 -1.18 -8.83 17.91
C VAL A 87 -1.46 -10.31 17.65
N ARG A 88 -0.44 -11.11 17.36
CA ARG A 88 -0.59 -12.56 17.21
C ARG A 88 -1.19 -13.20 18.46
N GLY A 89 -0.71 -12.82 19.63
CA GLY A 89 -1.26 -13.28 20.92
C GLY A 89 -2.74 -12.90 21.09
N ILE A 90 -3.12 -11.68 20.72
CA ILE A 90 -4.49 -11.16 20.76
C ILE A 90 -5.41 -12.00 19.84
N ILE A 91 -4.99 -12.24 18.60
CA ILE A 91 -5.76 -12.98 17.60
C ILE A 91 -5.92 -14.46 18.01
N LEU A 92 -4.90 -15.05 18.64
CA LEU A 92 -4.94 -16.46 19.05
C LEU A 92 -5.87 -16.72 20.24
N ALA A 93 -6.07 -15.73 21.12
CA ALA A 93 -6.89 -15.87 22.32
C ALA A 93 -7.85 -14.67 22.46
N PRO A 94 -8.81 -14.51 21.54
CA PRO A 94 -9.72 -13.36 21.54
C PRO A 94 -10.61 -13.29 22.79
N GLU A 95 -10.85 -14.41 23.45
CA GLU A 95 -11.60 -14.50 24.71
C GLU A 95 -10.81 -14.03 25.95
N GLU A 96 -9.48 -13.87 25.82
CA GLU A 96 -8.60 -13.42 26.91
C GLU A 96 -8.24 -11.93 26.79
N THR A 97 -8.77 -11.23 25.78
CA THR A 97 -8.44 -9.82 25.50
C THR A 97 -9.69 -8.97 25.35
N ASP A 98 -9.55 -7.68 25.67
CA ASP A 98 -10.57 -6.66 25.42
C ASP A 98 -10.31 -5.92 24.10
N ILE A 99 -9.22 -6.18 23.38
CA ILE A 99 -8.83 -5.44 22.18
C ILE A 99 -9.77 -5.81 21.04
N ASP A 100 -10.31 -4.78 20.38
CA ASP A 100 -11.27 -4.91 19.27
C ASP A 100 -10.63 -4.64 17.92
N ILE A 101 -9.80 -3.59 17.83
CA ILE A 101 -9.23 -3.13 16.56
C ILE A 101 -7.70 -3.17 16.67
N VAL A 102 -7.07 -3.73 15.65
CA VAL A 102 -5.60 -3.79 15.54
C VAL A 102 -5.16 -3.42 14.12
N GLN A 103 -3.91 -2.96 13.97
CA GLN A 103 -3.27 -2.97 12.67
C GLN A 103 -2.83 -4.41 12.35
N ILE A 104 -3.32 -4.99 11.25
CA ILE A 104 -3.33 -6.44 11.09
C ILE A 104 -2.35 -6.99 10.04
N ASN A 105 -1.74 -6.15 9.20
CA ASN A 105 -0.76 -6.60 8.20
C ASN A 105 0.41 -7.41 8.79
N VAL A 106 0.68 -7.24 10.07
CA VAL A 106 1.71 -8.01 10.81
C VAL A 106 1.29 -9.46 11.16
N ALA A 107 0.07 -9.83 10.83
CA ALA A 107 -0.55 -11.10 11.20
C ALA A 107 -1.40 -11.69 10.04
N SER A 108 -0.91 -11.53 8.81
CA SER A 108 -1.59 -11.95 7.58
C SER A 108 -1.92 -13.45 7.54
N GLU A 109 -1.20 -14.28 8.31
CA GLU A 109 -1.49 -15.70 8.45
C GLU A 109 -2.86 -16.02 9.04
N TYR A 110 -3.58 -15.02 9.56
CA TYR A 110 -4.95 -15.20 10.08
C TYR A 110 -6.04 -14.64 9.16
N TYR A 111 -5.67 -14.10 8.00
CA TYR A 111 -6.65 -13.65 7.02
C TYR A 111 -7.53 -14.82 6.55
N GLY A 112 -8.79 -14.54 6.23
CA GLY A 112 -9.75 -15.57 5.85
C GLY A 112 -10.13 -16.55 6.95
N THR A 113 -9.65 -16.36 8.18
CA THR A 113 -10.03 -17.20 9.33
C THR A 113 -11.21 -16.59 10.08
N ASP A 114 -11.89 -17.41 10.89
CA ASP A 114 -12.98 -16.96 11.77
C ASP A 114 -12.53 -16.07 12.95
N ARG A 115 -11.23 -15.76 13.04
CA ARG A 115 -10.66 -14.92 14.11
C ARG A 115 -10.70 -13.43 13.80
N ILE A 116 -10.82 -13.10 12.54
CA ILE A 116 -10.87 -11.72 12.02
C ILE A 116 -12.21 -11.51 11.35
N ILE A 117 -12.81 -10.34 11.55
CA ILE A 117 -14.07 -9.99 10.91
C ILE A 117 -13.83 -9.70 9.43
N ASP A 118 -14.60 -10.34 8.56
CA ASP A 118 -14.66 -10.04 7.13
C ASP A 118 -15.56 -8.83 6.87
N PHE A 119 -14.99 -7.77 6.29
CA PHE A 119 -15.70 -6.54 5.97
C PHE A 119 -16.60 -6.64 4.74
N THR A 120 -16.49 -7.68 3.91
CA THR A 120 -17.17 -7.79 2.61
C THR A 120 -18.68 -7.48 2.69
N SER A 121 -19.39 -8.05 3.67
CA SER A 121 -20.82 -7.81 3.83
C SER A 121 -21.15 -6.45 4.42
N TYR A 122 -20.28 -5.89 5.24
CA TYR A 122 -20.48 -4.59 5.89
C TYR A 122 -20.27 -3.43 4.91
N LEU A 123 -19.32 -3.55 4.00
CA LEU A 123 -19.05 -2.55 2.96
C LEU A 123 -20.25 -2.32 2.03
N ASN A 124 -21.14 -3.28 1.90
CA ASN A 124 -22.39 -3.15 1.14
C ASN A 124 -23.54 -2.50 1.93
N GLN A 125 -23.31 -2.13 3.20
CA GLN A 125 -24.30 -1.44 4.02
C GLN A 125 -24.21 0.08 3.83
N ARG A 126 -25.31 0.77 4.14
CA ARG A 126 -25.33 2.23 4.14
C ARG A 126 -24.56 2.77 5.33
N ASN A 127 -23.69 3.75 5.08
CA ASN A 127 -22.94 4.39 6.14
C ASN A 127 -23.69 5.65 6.63
N PRO A 128 -24.15 5.69 7.88
CA PRO A 128 -24.92 6.81 8.41
C PRO A 128 -24.11 8.10 8.61
N TYR A 129 -22.79 8.03 8.45
CA TYR A 129 -21.86 9.16 8.58
C TYR A 129 -21.48 9.79 7.24
N GLY A 130 -22.01 9.29 6.13
CA GLY A 130 -21.90 9.91 4.83
C GLY A 130 -22.98 10.95 4.56
N GLU A 131 -22.77 11.82 3.58
CA GLU A 131 -23.79 12.78 3.14
C GLU A 131 -24.93 12.05 2.41
N THR A 132 -26.17 12.42 2.73
CA THR A 132 -27.32 11.81 2.09
C THR A 132 -27.53 12.36 0.67
N ASP A 133 -28.02 11.50 -0.22
CA ASP A 133 -28.45 11.89 -1.56
C ASP A 133 -29.70 12.79 -1.54
N GLU A 134 -30.12 13.29 -2.72
CA GLU A 134 -31.34 14.13 -2.86
C GLU A 134 -32.61 13.44 -2.37
N SER A 135 -32.62 12.11 -2.26
CA SER A 135 -33.74 11.30 -1.77
C SER A 135 -33.65 11.03 -0.25
N GLY A 136 -32.59 11.49 0.41
CA GLY A 136 -32.35 11.31 1.84
C GLY A 136 -31.73 9.94 2.20
N ASN A 137 -31.16 9.23 1.23
CA ASN A 137 -30.49 7.97 1.50
C ASN A 137 -29.00 8.19 1.80
N TYR A 138 -28.48 7.51 2.80
CA TYR A 138 -27.05 7.43 3.04
C TYR A 138 -26.35 6.65 1.93
N PRO A 139 -25.09 6.98 1.60
CA PRO A 139 -24.29 6.24 0.62
C PRO A 139 -24.01 4.82 1.10
N ILE A 140 -23.72 3.94 0.17
CA ILE A 140 -23.12 2.64 0.49
C ILE A 140 -21.70 2.88 0.97
N TRP A 141 -21.25 2.19 2.01
CA TRP A 141 -19.94 2.45 2.62
C TRP A 141 -18.80 2.24 1.64
N ARG A 142 -18.86 1.19 0.82
CA ARG A 142 -17.90 0.92 -0.25
C ARG A 142 -17.72 2.12 -1.20
N ASP A 143 -18.81 2.77 -1.57
CA ASP A 143 -18.77 3.89 -2.52
C ASP A 143 -18.07 5.14 -1.97
N MET A 144 -17.89 5.21 -0.65
CA MET A 144 -17.18 6.29 0.05
C MET A 144 -15.68 6.07 0.14
N LEU A 145 -15.18 4.93 -0.30
CA LEU A 145 -13.78 4.54 -0.21
C LEU A 145 -13.18 4.43 -1.61
N GLU A 146 -11.89 4.70 -1.72
CA GLU A 146 -11.12 4.30 -2.89
C GLU A 146 -10.96 2.78 -2.89
N GLU A 147 -10.74 2.20 -4.06
CA GLU A 147 -10.65 0.74 -4.20
C GLU A 147 -9.45 0.18 -3.40
N GLU A 148 -8.38 0.94 -3.34
CA GLU A 148 -7.17 0.62 -2.59
C GLU A 148 -7.36 0.58 -1.06
N ALA A 149 -8.48 1.08 -0.55
CA ALA A 149 -8.80 1.01 0.89
C ALA A 149 -9.01 -0.43 1.38
N TYR A 150 -9.34 -1.35 0.45
CA TYR A 150 -9.63 -2.73 0.78
C TYR A 150 -8.34 -3.54 0.89
N PHE A 151 -7.93 -3.82 2.11
CA PHE A 151 -6.85 -4.76 2.32
C PHE A 151 -7.39 -6.19 2.17
N THR A 152 -6.92 -6.87 1.16
CA THR A 152 -7.43 -8.19 0.80
C THR A 152 -6.35 -9.25 0.95
N ASP A 153 -6.78 -10.48 1.26
CA ASP A 153 -5.93 -11.66 1.20
C ASP A 153 -6.15 -12.38 -0.14
N ASP A 154 -5.07 -12.69 -0.85
CA ASP A 154 -5.12 -13.23 -2.21
C ASP A 154 -5.73 -14.63 -2.32
N GLY A 155 -5.87 -15.31 -1.20
CA GLY A 155 -6.38 -16.67 -1.21
C GLY A 155 -7.84 -16.83 -0.78
N SER A 156 -8.39 -15.88 -0.02
CA SER A 156 -9.66 -16.09 0.68
C SER A 156 -10.84 -15.30 0.12
N TYR A 157 -10.59 -14.34 -0.76
CA TYR A 157 -11.61 -13.38 -1.25
C TYR A 157 -12.37 -12.67 -0.12
N THR A 158 -11.75 -12.57 1.06
CA THR A 158 -12.26 -11.82 2.20
C THR A 158 -11.57 -10.46 2.26
N ILE A 159 -12.20 -9.50 2.92
CA ILE A 159 -11.61 -8.19 3.23
C ILE A 159 -11.35 -8.15 4.75
N PRO A 160 -10.19 -8.62 5.21
CA PRO A 160 -9.88 -8.70 6.64
C PRO A 160 -9.53 -7.36 7.28
N ALA A 161 -9.25 -6.33 6.47
CA ALA A 161 -8.85 -5.02 6.96
C ALA A 161 -9.23 -3.91 5.99
N LEU A 162 -9.31 -2.69 6.51
CA LEU A 162 -9.42 -1.47 5.72
C LEU A 162 -8.24 -0.55 6.04
N SER A 163 -7.71 0.12 5.02
CA SER A 163 -6.74 1.18 5.15
C SER A 163 -7.39 2.54 4.86
N TYR A 164 -7.01 3.56 5.58
CA TYR A 164 -7.49 4.93 5.35
C TYR A 164 -6.46 5.79 4.60
N GLU A 165 -5.26 5.26 4.41
CA GLU A 165 -4.15 5.94 3.75
C GLU A 165 -3.37 4.97 2.87
N SER A 166 -2.85 5.50 1.77
CA SER A 166 -1.86 4.84 0.91
C SER A 166 -0.52 5.57 0.97
N ASN A 167 0.53 4.79 0.90
CA ASN A 167 1.91 5.27 0.87
C ASN A 167 2.63 4.70 -0.35
N TYR A 168 3.15 5.56 -1.20
CA TYR A 168 3.75 5.16 -2.47
C TYR A 168 5.25 5.31 -2.47
N LEU A 169 5.92 4.47 -3.26
CA LEU A 169 7.33 4.60 -3.56
C LEU A 169 7.52 5.63 -4.67
N MET A 170 8.26 6.70 -4.36
CA MET A 170 8.55 7.79 -5.27
C MET A 170 10.04 8.00 -5.41
N VAL A 171 10.43 8.71 -6.45
CA VAL A 171 11.80 9.20 -6.63
C VAL A 171 11.83 10.68 -6.26
N PHE A 172 12.59 11.02 -5.23
CA PHE A 172 12.77 12.39 -4.75
C PHE A 172 14.05 13.00 -5.28
N TYR A 173 14.03 14.33 -5.51
CA TYR A 173 15.19 15.13 -5.88
C TYR A 173 15.15 16.50 -5.21
N SER A 174 16.33 17.14 -5.06
CA SER A 174 16.45 18.52 -4.61
C SER A 174 16.29 19.47 -5.80
N LYS A 175 15.33 20.40 -5.75
CA LYS A 175 15.12 21.40 -6.80
C LYS A 175 16.31 22.33 -6.96
N ASP A 176 16.89 22.81 -5.85
CA ASP A 176 18.10 23.65 -5.88
C ASP A 176 19.28 22.92 -6.52
N LEU A 177 19.47 21.61 -6.19
CA LEU A 177 20.53 20.81 -6.80
C LEU A 177 20.34 20.66 -8.30
N PHE A 178 19.12 20.50 -8.75
CA PHE A 178 18.78 20.38 -10.17
C PHE A 178 18.98 21.68 -10.90
N GLU A 179 18.52 22.81 -10.33
CA GLU A 179 18.74 24.15 -10.87
C GLU A 179 20.23 24.50 -11.01
N ASP A 180 21.03 24.24 -9.97
CA ASP A 180 22.47 24.50 -9.94
C ASP A 180 23.25 23.73 -11.02
N ASN A 181 22.76 22.57 -11.43
CA ASN A 181 23.40 21.72 -12.45
C ASN A 181 22.70 21.79 -13.81
N GLY A 182 21.57 22.47 -13.92
CA GLY A 182 20.77 22.55 -15.13
C GLY A 182 20.12 21.21 -15.51
N TRP A 183 19.75 20.43 -14.51
CA TRP A 183 19.05 19.14 -14.70
C TRP A 183 17.54 19.34 -14.64
N GLU A 184 16.83 18.46 -15.35
CA GLU A 184 15.36 18.37 -15.33
C GLU A 184 14.94 16.97 -14.84
N PRO A 185 13.75 16.85 -14.19
CA PRO A 185 13.18 15.54 -13.87
C PRO A 185 12.98 14.71 -15.15
N PRO A 186 13.39 13.44 -15.18
CA PRO A 186 13.30 12.62 -16.39
C PRO A 186 11.84 12.18 -16.65
N GLU A 187 11.39 12.31 -17.89
CA GLU A 187 10.10 11.81 -18.36
C GLU A 187 10.24 10.44 -19.03
N THR A 188 11.43 10.10 -19.48
CA THR A 188 11.71 8.83 -20.17
C THR A 188 12.84 8.05 -19.51
N TRP A 189 12.86 6.75 -19.73
CA TRP A 189 13.96 5.87 -19.27
C TRP A 189 15.33 6.36 -19.74
N GLN A 190 15.43 6.80 -20.98
CA GLN A 190 16.67 7.28 -21.53
C GLN A 190 17.16 8.55 -20.81
N GLU A 191 16.26 9.50 -20.55
CA GLU A 191 16.56 10.71 -19.78
C GLU A 191 16.98 10.39 -18.35
N LEU A 192 16.35 9.40 -17.70
CA LEU A 192 16.76 8.94 -16.37
C LEU A 192 18.21 8.44 -16.37
N LEU A 193 18.58 7.60 -17.32
CA LEU A 193 19.96 7.11 -17.43
C LEU A 193 20.96 8.20 -17.79
N GLU A 194 20.58 9.15 -18.66
CA GLU A 194 21.38 10.32 -19.02
C GLU A 194 21.60 11.26 -17.82
N LEU A 195 20.56 11.53 -17.04
CA LEU A 195 20.65 12.29 -15.79
C LEU A 195 21.62 11.62 -14.81
N LEU A 196 21.48 10.32 -14.57
CA LEU A 196 22.35 9.56 -13.68
C LEU A 196 23.81 9.55 -14.17
N ALA A 197 24.02 9.46 -15.48
CA ALA A 197 25.35 9.56 -16.09
C ALA A 197 25.94 10.97 -15.91
N ALA A 198 25.17 12.02 -16.16
CA ALA A 198 25.59 13.41 -15.97
C ALA A 198 25.92 13.69 -14.49
N ALA A 199 25.12 13.18 -13.56
CA ALA A 199 25.41 13.30 -12.14
C ALA A 199 26.73 12.61 -11.75
N ARG A 200 27.01 11.45 -12.34
CA ARG A 200 28.28 10.75 -12.14
C ARG A 200 29.47 11.54 -12.72
N GLU A 201 29.32 12.13 -13.89
CA GLU A 201 30.32 13.05 -14.47
C GLU A 201 30.54 14.30 -13.62
N ALA A 202 29.48 14.80 -12.97
CA ALA A 202 29.57 15.90 -12.01
C ALA A 202 30.26 15.50 -10.69
N GLY A 203 30.56 14.21 -10.47
CA GLY A 203 31.34 13.69 -9.35
C GLY A 203 30.54 12.95 -8.27
N TYR A 204 29.25 12.72 -8.46
CA TYR A 204 28.45 11.86 -7.58
C TYR A 204 28.76 10.40 -7.91
N VAL A 205 29.38 9.67 -6.96
CA VAL A 205 29.81 8.27 -7.21
C VAL A 205 28.61 7.35 -7.37
N ASN A 206 27.61 7.50 -6.51
CA ASN A 206 26.37 6.74 -6.49
C ASN A 206 25.17 7.71 -6.54
N PRO A 207 24.85 8.26 -7.73
CA PRO A 207 23.82 9.30 -7.83
C PRO A 207 22.41 8.82 -7.54
N LEU A 208 22.14 7.51 -7.58
CA LEU A 208 20.84 6.90 -7.26
C LEU A 208 20.87 6.29 -5.85
N GLY A 209 20.05 6.80 -4.96
CA GLY A 209 19.76 6.19 -3.66
C GLY A 209 18.71 5.10 -3.81
N LEU A 210 19.14 3.85 -3.86
CA LEU A 210 18.29 2.67 -3.89
C LEU A 210 18.78 1.70 -2.82
N ASN A 211 17.90 1.28 -1.93
CA ASN A 211 18.24 0.40 -0.81
C ASN A 211 18.41 -1.05 -1.25
N TYR A 212 19.52 -1.65 -0.85
CA TYR A 212 19.83 -3.08 -1.07
C TYR A 212 19.75 -3.93 0.21
N ASP A 213 19.40 -3.32 1.34
CA ASP A 213 19.29 -4.04 2.61
C ASP A 213 17.97 -4.80 2.70
N GLU A 214 18.03 -6.05 3.16
CA GLU A 214 16.90 -6.96 3.29
C GLU A 214 16.27 -6.96 4.68
N THR A 215 16.89 -6.28 5.63
CA THR A 215 16.44 -6.31 7.02
C THR A 215 15.16 -5.48 7.19
N GLY A 216 14.04 -6.14 6.98
CA GLY A 216 12.70 -5.58 7.14
C GLY A 216 11.97 -5.37 5.79
N VAL A 217 10.71 -5.78 5.76
CA VAL A 217 9.82 -5.61 4.60
C VAL A 217 9.68 -4.13 4.22
N GLU A 218 9.72 -3.25 5.23
CA GLU A 218 9.60 -1.81 5.09
C GLU A 218 10.77 -1.13 4.34
N ASN A 219 11.88 -1.82 4.16
CA ASN A 219 13.12 -1.26 3.64
C ASN A 219 13.59 -1.87 2.32
N PHE A 220 12.76 -2.70 1.68
CA PHE A 220 13.11 -3.44 0.48
C PHE A 220 12.85 -2.66 -0.80
N TYR A 221 13.42 -1.46 -0.93
CA TYR A 221 13.09 -0.57 -2.05
C TYR A 221 13.55 -1.06 -3.42
N PHE A 222 14.65 -1.80 -3.53
CA PHE A 222 15.01 -2.33 -4.85
C PHE A 222 14.02 -3.42 -5.28
N GLY A 223 13.50 -4.22 -4.36
CA GLY A 223 12.46 -5.21 -4.63
C GLY A 223 11.16 -4.54 -5.05
N SER A 224 10.74 -3.49 -4.36
CA SER A 224 9.57 -2.70 -4.73
C SER A 224 9.75 -2.05 -6.10
N CYS A 225 10.92 -1.50 -6.40
CA CYS A 225 11.26 -0.97 -7.71
C CYS A 225 11.20 -2.05 -8.79
N LEU A 226 11.75 -3.23 -8.51
CA LEU A 226 11.68 -4.36 -9.42
C LEU A 226 10.23 -4.82 -9.64
N GLN A 227 9.39 -4.82 -8.60
CA GLN A 227 7.96 -5.15 -8.72
C GLN A 227 7.23 -4.22 -9.68
N MET A 228 7.48 -2.91 -9.60
CA MET A 228 6.88 -1.94 -10.53
C MET A 228 7.21 -2.30 -11.99
N TYR A 229 8.45 -2.70 -12.26
CA TYR A 229 8.85 -3.10 -13.61
C TYR A 229 8.42 -4.52 -13.99
N MET A 230 8.30 -5.43 -13.03
CA MET A 230 7.68 -6.74 -13.27
C MET A 230 6.20 -6.57 -13.60
N ASP A 231 5.50 -5.70 -12.89
CA ASP A 231 4.11 -5.36 -13.23
C ASP A 231 4.02 -4.78 -14.64
N GLN A 232 4.85 -3.82 -15.00
CA GLN A 232 4.89 -3.27 -16.35
C GLN A 232 5.13 -4.33 -17.42
N TYR A 233 6.11 -5.22 -17.21
CA TYR A 233 6.53 -6.21 -18.21
C TYR A 233 5.56 -7.38 -18.37
N PHE A 234 4.83 -7.73 -17.32
CA PHE A 234 4.06 -8.97 -17.27
C PHE A 234 2.58 -8.78 -16.91
N ARG A 235 2.10 -7.55 -16.94
CA ARG A 235 0.69 -7.27 -16.66
C ARG A 235 -0.26 -7.97 -17.62
N ASP A 236 0.12 -8.09 -18.88
CA ASP A 236 -0.63 -8.81 -19.91
C ASP A 236 -0.74 -10.32 -19.65
N VAL A 237 0.14 -10.88 -18.81
CA VAL A 237 0.11 -12.31 -18.48
C VAL A 237 -1.12 -12.71 -17.67
N ILE A 238 -1.77 -11.75 -16.99
CA ILE A 238 -2.97 -12.06 -16.19
C ILE A 238 -4.09 -12.69 -17.02
N ASP A 239 -4.19 -12.37 -18.31
CA ASP A 239 -5.13 -13.03 -19.23
C ASP A 239 -4.97 -14.57 -19.24
N THR A 240 -3.72 -15.03 -19.21
CA THR A 240 -3.43 -16.48 -19.24
C THR A 240 -3.70 -17.19 -17.93
N VAL A 241 -3.73 -16.47 -16.81
CA VAL A 241 -3.93 -17.05 -15.47
C VAL A 241 -5.33 -16.77 -14.91
N HIS A 242 -6.11 -15.94 -15.59
CA HIS A 242 -7.50 -15.65 -15.23
C HIS A 242 -8.33 -16.92 -15.05
N SER A 243 -9.15 -16.94 -13.99
CA SER A 243 -10.08 -18.03 -13.72
C SER A 243 -11.14 -18.13 -14.80
N GLN A 244 -11.38 -19.32 -15.29
CA GLN A 244 -12.37 -19.59 -16.34
C GLN A 244 -13.48 -20.51 -15.84
N GLU A 245 -14.64 -20.45 -16.50
CA GLU A 245 -15.78 -21.30 -16.18
C GLU A 245 -15.36 -22.77 -16.02
N GLY A 246 -15.60 -23.32 -14.85
CA GLY A 246 -15.19 -24.68 -14.46
C GLY A 246 -13.90 -24.76 -13.63
N ASP A 247 -13.18 -23.67 -13.44
CA ASP A 247 -12.07 -23.61 -12.49
C ASP A 247 -12.62 -23.50 -11.05
N TYR A 248 -11.88 -24.03 -10.07
CA TYR A 248 -12.28 -23.96 -8.66
C TYR A 248 -12.30 -22.54 -8.10
N SER A 249 -11.55 -21.64 -8.71
CA SER A 249 -11.41 -20.21 -8.32
C SER A 249 -12.37 -19.28 -9.08
N TYR A 250 -13.15 -19.80 -10.04
CA TYR A 250 -14.05 -18.99 -10.85
C TYR A 250 -15.24 -18.47 -10.04
N ILE A 251 -15.47 -17.17 -10.09
CA ILE A 251 -16.59 -16.48 -9.46
C ILE A 251 -17.42 -15.80 -10.54
N ASP A 252 -18.63 -16.30 -10.80
CA ASP A 252 -19.49 -15.83 -11.89
C ASP A 252 -19.78 -14.31 -11.85
N SER A 253 -19.90 -13.73 -10.65
CA SER A 253 -20.16 -12.30 -10.48
C SER A 253 -18.92 -11.41 -10.72
N ILE A 254 -17.74 -11.97 -10.80
CA ILE A 254 -16.46 -11.30 -11.03
C ILE A 254 -15.95 -11.63 -12.43
N ASP A 255 -15.85 -12.90 -12.78
CA ASP A 255 -15.11 -13.37 -13.94
C ASP A 255 -15.94 -13.47 -15.21
N TYR A 256 -17.30 -13.45 -15.10
CA TYR A 256 -18.15 -13.60 -16.28
C TYR A 256 -18.01 -12.43 -17.25
N GLY A 257 -17.46 -12.72 -18.42
CA GLY A 257 -17.27 -11.72 -19.47
C GLY A 257 -16.06 -10.80 -19.25
N TRP A 258 -15.20 -11.12 -18.29
CA TRP A 258 -13.95 -10.41 -18.12
C TRP A 258 -13.05 -10.56 -19.35
N GLU A 259 -12.47 -9.47 -19.80
CA GLU A 259 -11.48 -9.40 -20.87
C GLU A 259 -10.34 -8.46 -20.43
N TYR A 260 -9.10 -8.86 -20.65
CA TYR A 260 -7.95 -8.02 -20.38
C TYR A 260 -8.03 -6.72 -21.20
N SER A 261 -7.78 -5.60 -20.54
CA SER A 261 -7.65 -4.28 -21.19
C SER A 261 -6.47 -3.53 -20.57
N SER A 262 -5.51 -3.15 -21.37
CA SER A 262 -4.39 -2.30 -20.92
C SER A 262 -4.82 -0.87 -20.58
N GLU A 263 -6.01 -0.46 -21.01
CA GLU A 263 -6.58 0.87 -20.73
C GLU A 263 -7.33 0.92 -19.39
N ASP A 264 -7.62 -0.24 -18.78
CA ASP A 264 -8.27 -0.32 -17.48
C ASP A 264 -7.20 -0.43 -16.38
N PRO A 265 -7.00 0.62 -15.55
CA PRO A 265 -6.00 0.61 -14.50
C PRO A 265 -6.29 -0.40 -13.37
N TYR A 266 -7.52 -0.90 -13.28
CA TYR A 266 -8.01 -1.85 -12.26
C TYR A 266 -8.33 -3.23 -12.85
N VAL A 267 -7.88 -3.52 -14.06
CA VAL A 267 -8.18 -4.78 -14.77
C VAL A 267 -7.82 -6.05 -13.98
N ASP A 268 -6.87 -5.95 -13.09
CA ASP A 268 -6.41 -7.01 -12.19
C ASP A 268 -6.84 -6.80 -10.74
N SER A 269 -7.81 -5.91 -10.50
CA SER A 269 -8.41 -5.74 -9.19
C SER A 269 -9.29 -6.95 -8.83
N ARG A 270 -9.48 -7.18 -7.54
CA ARG A 270 -10.28 -8.31 -7.06
C ARG A 270 -11.76 -8.20 -7.32
N GLU A 271 -12.25 -6.99 -7.53
CA GLU A 271 -13.62 -6.74 -7.93
C GLU A 271 -13.89 -7.16 -9.37
N GLN A 272 -12.85 -7.23 -10.18
CA GLN A 272 -12.96 -7.52 -11.62
C GLN A 272 -12.32 -8.84 -12.02
N TYR A 273 -11.43 -9.42 -11.21
CA TYR A 273 -10.54 -10.47 -11.63
C TYR A 273 -10.26 -11.48 -10.52
N THR A 274 -10.33 -12.75 -10.85
CA THR A 274 -9.77 -13.83 -10.04
C THR A 274 -8.78 -14.65 -10.86
N TYR A 275 -7.80 -15.25 -10.20
CA TYR A 275 -6.82 -16.09 -10.87
C TYR A 275 -6.81 -17.53 -10.38
N ASN A 276 -6.35 -18.42 -11.22
CA ASN A 276 -6.25 -19.84 -10.92
C ASN A 276 -4.79 -20.27 -10.76
N ILE A 277 -4.42 -20.78 -9.58
CA ILE A 277 -3.05 -21.22 -9.28
C ILE A 277 -2.58 -22.30 -10.27
N SER A 278 -3.45 -23.20 -10.70
CA SER A 278 -3.07 -24.22 -11.68
C SER A 278 -2.68 -23.60 -13.02
N ARG A 279 -3.41 -22.56 -13.45
CA ARG A 279 -3.10 -21.83 -14.68
C ARG A 279 -1.80 -21.06 -14.54
N LEU A 280 -1.59 -20.43 -13.39
CA LEU A 280 -0.36 -19.72 -13.07
C LEU A 280 0.86 -20.65 -13.12
N ILE A 281 0.78 -21.83 -12.50
CA ILE A 281 1.83 -22.84 -12.53
C ILE A 281 2.07 -23.32 -13.96
N ASP A 282 1.01 -23.60 -14.71
CA ASP A 282 1.10 -24.03 -16.11
C ASP A 282 1.74 -22.95 -17.00
N ALA A 283 1.32 -21.69 -16.84
CA ALA A 283 1.91 -20.55 -17.55
C ALA A 283 3.39 -20.39 -17.22
N TYR A 284 3.80 -20.54 -15.97
CA TYR A 284 5.20 -20.45 -15.58
C TYR A 284 6.06 -21.57 -16.17
N PHE A 285 5.59 -22.82 -16.20
CA PHE A 285 6.38 -23.97 -16.67
C PHE A 285 6.28 -24.22 -18.17
N ASN A 286 5.11 -23.97 -18.76
CA ASN A 286 4.84 -24.25 -20.17
C ASN A 286 4.70 -22.98 -21.02
N GLY A 287 4.49 -21.82 -20.40
CA GLY A 287 4.57 -20.52 -21.05
C GLY A 287 6.02 -20.06 -21.21
N SER A 288 6.31 -19.32 -22.26
CA SER A 288 7.68 -18.87 -22.54
C SER A 288 8.03 -17.56 -21.82
N ASP A 289 7.05 -16.69 -21.57
CA ASP A 289 7.35 -15.28 -21.25
C ASP A 289 7.57 -15.02 -19.77
N ILE A 290 6.79 -15.63 -18.88
CA ILE A 290 6.87 -15.41 -17.44
C ILE A 290 7.98 -16.18 -16.72
N ASN A 291 8.58 -17.16 -17.37
CA ASN A 291 9.63 -17.97 -16.78
C ASN A 291 10.90 -17.14 -16.57
N ALA A 292 11.56 -17.27 -15.41
CA ALA A 292 12.80 -16.55 -15.09
C ALA A 292 13.94 -16.79 -16.12
N THR A 293 13.83 -17.81 -16.96
CA THR A 293 14.77 -18.09 -18.08
C THR A 293 14.30 -17.53 -19.41
N SER A 294 13.15 -16.87 -19.48
CA SER A 294 12.61 -16.30 -20.72
C SER A 294 13.46 -15.14 -21.23
N ALA A 295 13.34 -14.87 -22.53
CA ALA A 295 13.99 -13.73 -23.14
C ALA A 295 13.41 -12.40 -22.61
N ARG A 296 12.11 -12.37 -22.33
CA ARG A 296 11.41 -11.19 -21.79
C ARG A 296 11.90 -10.86 -20.39
N PHE A 297 12.03 -11.86 -19.52
CA PHE A 297 12.59 -11.68 -18.19
C PHE A 297 14.06 -11.21 -18.24
N ALA A 298 14.85 -11.77 -19.15
CA ALA A 298 16.24 -11.38 -19.34
C ALA A 298 16.39 -9.95 -19.84
N ASP A 299 15.50 -9.48 -20.70
CA ASP A 299 15.46 -8.10 -21.20
C ASP A 299 15.16 -7.11 -20.08
N MET A 300 14.11 -7.36 -19.30
CA MET A 300 13.77 -6.58 -18.11
C MET A 300 14.95 -6.48 -17.14
N MET A 301 15.57 -7.61 -16.80
CA MET A 301 16.69 -7.63 -15.87
C MET A 301 17.92 -6.92 -16.39
N ALA A 302 18.17 -6.92 -17.72
CA ALA A 302 19.27 -6.17 -18.32
C ALA A 302 19.05 -4.65 -18.19
N ASN A 303 17.85 -4.16 -18.43
CA ASN A 303 17.49 -2.76 -18.23
C ASN A 303 17.60 -2.39 -16.75
N PHE A 304 17.07 -3.23 -15.85
CA PHE A 304 17.16 -2.99 -14.42
C PHE A 304 18.61 -2.98 -13.90
N TYR A 305 19.48 -3.82 -14.46
CA TYR A 305 20.92 -3.79 -14.20
C TYR A 305 21.54 -2.45 -14.59
N ASP A 306 21.17 -1.88 -15.74
CA ASP A 306 21.68 -0.59 -16.19
C ASP A 306 21.27 0.57 -15.26
N LEU A 307 20.08 0.53 -14.67
CA LEU A 307 19.64 1.48 -13.65
C LEU A 307 20.45 1.32 -12.35
N THR A 308 20.52 0.10 -11.84
CA THR A 308 21.09 -0.17 -10.51
C THR A 308 22.61 0.04 -10.45
N ARG A 309 23.30 0.07 -11.57
CA ARG A 309 24.72 0.46 -11.64
C ARG A 309 25.02 1.85 -11.10
N TYR A 310 24.03 2.74 -11.04
CA TYR A 310 24.16 4.09 -10.52
C TYR A 310 23.94 4.18 -9.00
N SER A 311 23.64 3.07 -8.34
CA SER A 311 23.49 2.96 -6.90
C SER A 311 24.65 2.21 -6.24
N SER A 312 24.67 2.19 -4.92
CA SER A 312 25.65 1.43 -4.13
C SER A 312 25.00 0.18 -3.54
N SER A 313 25.61 -0.98 -3.77
CA SER A 313 25.19 -2.24 -3.13
C SER A 313 25.35 -2.24 -1.59
N SER A 314 26.00 -1.23 -1.04
CA SER A 314 26.13 -1.04 0.43
C SER A 314 25.10 -0.09 1.02
N TYR A 315 24.19 0.46 0.22
CA TYR A 315 23.14 1.30 0.74
C TYR A 315 22.15 0.49 1.56
N THR A 316 21.92 0.96 2.77
CA THR A 316 20.77 0.62 3.61
C THR A 316 19.74 1.76 3.53
N ALA A 317 18.53 1.56 4.01
CA ALA A 317 17.52 2.62 4.06
C ALA A 317 18.05 3.89 4.74
N ALA A 318 18.75 3.74 5.86
CA ALA A 318 19.31 4.86 6.61
C ALA A 318 20.48 5.54 5.85
N THR A 319 21.41 4.77 5.27
CA THR A 319 22.58 5.36 4.62
C THR A 319 22.23 6.04 3.29
N MET A 320 21.30 5.52 2.51
CA MET A 320 20.86 6.18 1.29
C MET A 320 20.05 7.45 1.58
N ARG A 321 19.18 7.42 2.60
CA ARG A 321 18.44 8.60 3.06
C ARG A 321 19.40 9.70 3.52
N ASN A 322 20.43 9.34 4.30
CA ASN A 322 21.45 10.29 4.70
C ASN A 322 22.26 10.84 3.49
N ALA A 323 22.57 10.01 2.50
CA ALA A 323 23.26 10.44 1.30
C ALA A 323 22.41 11.46 0.50
N PHE A 324 21.12 11.24 0.38
CA PHE A 324 20.22 12.21 -0.25
C PHE A 324 20.11 13.49 0.57
N HIS A 325 19.92 13.36 1.88
CA HIS A 325 19.88 14.49 2.82
C HIS A 325 21.15 15.36 2.72
N ASN A 326 22.33 14.77 2.66
CA ASN A 326 23.60 15.47 2.46
C ASN A 326 23.59 16.30 1.17
N GLY A 327 23.06 15.76 0.08
CA GLY A 327 22.90 16.46 -1.20
C GLY A 327 21.98 17.67 -1.08
N VAL A 328 20.81 17.50 -0.48
CA VAL A 328 19.82 18.58 -0.24
C VAL A 328 20.44 19.71 0.60
N LEU A 329 21.02 19.39 1.76
CA LEU A 329 21.59 20.39 2.66
C LEU A 329 22.79 21.12 2.04
N THR A 330 23.57 20.45 1.20
CA THR A 330 24.70 21.08 0.50
C THR A 330 24.20 22.07 -0.55
N ALA A 331 23.17 21.73 -1.31
CA ALA A 331 22.55 22.62 -2.29
C ALA A 331 21.98 23.89 -1.63
N LEU A 332 21.38 23.74 -0.45
CA LEU A 332 20.83 24.85 0.34
C LEU A 332 21.92 25.69 1.07
N GLY A 333 23.20 25.35 0.91
CA GLY A 333 24.31 26.09 1.53
C GLY A 333 24.48 25.87 3.02
N GLY A 334 23.86 24.82 3.59
CA GLY A 334 23.94 24.48 5.01
C GLY A 334 25.28 23.84 5.37
N ALA A 335 25.42 22.56 5.12
CA ALA A 335 26.65 21.81 5.35
C ALA A 335 27.30 21.43 4.01
N SER A 336 28.63 21.41 3.95
CA SER A 336 29.34 20.96 2.74
C SER A 336 29.71 19.49 2.90
N TYR A 337 28.93 18.62 2.29
CA TYR A 337 29.26 17.19 2.15
C TYR A 337 29.95 16.91 0.83
N SER A 338 30.76 15.87 0.78
CA SER A 338 31.36 15.45 -0.47
C SER A 338 30.31 14.82 -1.39
N LYS A 339 30.53 14.92 -2.71
CA LYS A 339 29.67 14.27 -3.69
C LYS A 339 29.76 12.73 -3.63
N GLU A 340 30.79 12.19 -3.00
CA GLU A 340 30.92 10.75 -2.71
C GLU A 340 29.96 10.30 -1.59
N GLU A 341 29.63 11.22 -0.66
CA GLU A 341 28.72 10.98 0.47
C GLU A 341 27.27 11.37 0.17
N SER A 342 26.99 11.79 -1.07
CA SER A 342 25.70 12.33 -1.50
C SER A 342 25.15 11.55 -2.68
N CYS A 343 23.81 11.44 -2.77
CA CYS A 343 23.12 11.03 -3.99
C CYS A 343 22.19 12.14 -4.50
N VAL A 344 21.80 12.05 -5.75
CA VAL A 344 21.01 13.04 -6.48
C VAL A 344 19.53 12.69 -6.48
N LEU A 345 19.25 11.42 -6.65
CA LEU A 345 17.92 10.83 -6.60
C LEU A 345 17.80 9.90 -5.41
N TYR A 346 16.67 9.93 -4.75
CA TYR A 346 16.34 9.06 -3.62
C TYR A 346 15.03 8.35 -3.88
N MET A 347 15.08 7.04 -3.98
CA MET A 347 13.89 6.21 -4.05
C MET A 347 13.44 5.86 -2.64
N GLY A 348 12.28 6.36 -2.26
CA GLY A 348 11.75 6.18 -0.92
C GLY A 348 10.25 6.37 -0.85
N ARG A 349 9.69 6.02 0.29
CA ARG A 349 8.27 6.17 0.58
C ARG A 349 7.94 7.66 0.80
N MET A 350 6.71 8.03 0.49
CA MET A 350 6.23 9.42 0.63
C MET A 350 6.25 9.93 2.06
N ASP A 351 6.04 9.07 3.05
CA ASP A 351 6.08 9.44 4.48
C ASP A 351 7.43 10.04 4.92
N TYR A 352 8.52 9.72 4.21
CA TYR A 352 9.84 10.33 4.47
C TYR A 352 9.94 11.82 4.14
N ILE A 353 8.99 12.39 3.43
CA ILE A 353 8.97 13.85 3.16
C ILE A 353 8.96 14.64 4.47
N SER A 354 8.25 14.16 5.49
CA SER A 354 8.19 14.80 6.80
C SER A 354 9.55 14.90 7.50
N ASP A 355 10.45 13.94 7.26
CA ASP A 355 11.80 13.94 7.83
C ASP A 355 12.65 15.09 7.27
N PHE A 356 12.41 15.50 6.02
CA PHE A 356 13.12 16.61 5.40
C PHE A 356 12.62 17.98 5.87
N GLN A 357 11.38 18.07 6.32
CA GLN A 357 10.76 19.32 6.79
C GLN A 357 11.60 19.99 7.88
N THR A 358 11.98 19.23 8.90
CA THR A 358 12.81 19.74 10.00
C THR A 358 14.23 20.06 9.56
N SER A 359 14.83 19.20 8.74
CA SER A 359 16.21 19.34 8.32
C SER A 359 16.42 20.55 7.41
N ILE A 360 15.53 20.76 6.47
CA ILE A 360 15.56 21.94 5.57
C ILE A 360 15.25 23.19 6.38
N GLY A 361 14.28 23.14 7.28
CA GLY A 361 13.92 24.26 8.15
C GLY A 361 15.07 24.74 9.02
N ALA A 362 15.85 23.82 9.58
CA ALA A 362 17.03 24.15 10.39
C ALA A 362 18.12 24.85 9.58
N VAL A 363 18.36 24.44 8.29
CA VAL A 363 19.34 25.07 7.42
C VAL A 363 18.92 26.46 7.00
N LEU A 364 17.64 26.66 6.74
CA LEU A 364 17.07 27.91 6.27
C LEU A 364 16.66 28.87 7.42
N ASP A 365 16.95 28.50 8.68
CA ASP A 365 16.66 29.28 9.89
C ASP A 365 15.16 29.61 10.06
N PHE A 366 14.30 28.64 9.73
CA PHE A 366 12.86 28.75 9.96
C PHE A 366 12.51 28.63 11.45
N PRO A 367 11.40 29.25 11.91
CA PRO A 367 10.93 29.09 13.28
C PRO A 367 10.73 27.61 13.67
N ASN A 368 11.22 27.22 14.84
CA ASN A 368 11.22 25.84 15.34
C ASN A 368 11.99 24.84 14.48
N ASP A 369 12.95 25.30 13.69
CA ASP A 369 13.75 24.48 12.78
C ASP A 369 12.87 23.62 11.83
N SER A 370 11.74 24.14 11.38
CA SER A 370 10.82 23.42 10.53
C SER A 370 10.23 24.35 9.46
N ILE A 371 10.33 23.96 8.20
CA ILE A 371 9.63 24.71 7.14
C ILE A 371 8.12 24.41 7.21
N PRO A 372 7.26 25.35 6.86
CA PRO A 372 5.85 25.08 6.68
C PRO A 372 5.64 23.94 5.67
N ALA A 373 4.70 23.05 5.96
CA ALA A 373 4.49 21.86 5.14
C ALA A 373 4.17 22.19 3.68
N GLU A 374 3.39 23.25 3.45
CA GLU A 374 3.04 23.76 2.11
C GLU A 374 4.24 24.31 1.31
N GLN A 375 5.37 24.59 1.97
CA GLN A 375 6.59 25.08 1.32
C GLN A 375 7.61 23.97 1.01
N ILE A 376 7.39 22.76 1.45
CA ILE A 376 8.34 21.64 1.21
C ILE A 376 8.54 21.42 -0.30
N GLY A 377 7.47 21.57 -1.08
CA GLY A 377 7.48 21.48 -2.52
C GLY A 377 8.32 22.55 -3.23
N ASP A 378 8.73 23.62 -2.54
CA ASP A 378 9.66 24.61 -3.11
C ASP A 378 11.10 24.08 -3.19
N TYR A 379 11.46 23.13 -2.32
CA TYR A 379 12.80 22.58 -2.18
C TYR A 379 12.96 21.15 -2.68
N LEU A 380 11.90 20.34 -2.54
CA LEU A 380 11.87 18.97 -2.99
C LEU A 380 10.90 18.78 -4.16
N GLY A 381 11.35 18.02 -5.14
CA GLY A 381 10.49 17.49 -6.19
C GLY A 381 10.44 15.97 -6.11
N TRP A 382 9.47 15.38 -6.79
CA TRP A 382 9.30 13.94 -6.89
C TRP A 382 8.69 13.58 -8.23
N PHE A 383 8.94 12.35 -8.66
CA PHE A 383 8.38 11.78 -9.88
C PHE A 383 8.23 10.26 -9.72
N VAL A 384 7.39 9.67 -10.58
CA VAL A 384 7.28 8.21 -10.72
C VAL A 384 8.36 7.76 -11.69
N LEU A 385 8.89 6.54 -11.48
CA LEU A 385 9.87 5.96 -12.40
C LEU A 385 9.31 5.92 -13.83
N PRO A 386 10.11 6.33 -14.83
CA PRO A 386 9.72 6.25 -16.23
C PRO A 386 9.52 4.81 -16.69
N VAL A 387 8.72 4.65 -17.74
CA VAL A 387 8.50 3.38 -18.42
C VAL A 387 9.84 2.77 -18.87
N MET A 388 10.10 1.54 -18.45
CA MET A 388 11.27 0.79 -18.88
C MET A 388 11.08 0.31 -20.32
N PRO A 389 12.06 0.49 -21.22
CA PRO A 389 11.91 0.08 -22.60
C PRO A 389 11.80 -1.44 -22.73
N ASP A 390 10.86 -1.89 -23.54
CA ASP A 390 10.69 -3.30 -23.90
C ASP A 390 11.29 -3.57 -25.26
N ASN A 391 12.10 -4.61 -25.35
CA ASN A 391 12.59 -5.11 -26.62
C ASN A 391 11.67 -6.22 -27.14
N ALA A 392 10.52 -5.84 -27.64
CA ALA A 392 9.49 -6.76 -28.14
C ALA A 392 10.03 -7.78 -29.15
N SER A 393 11.11 -7.46 -29.89
CA SER A 393 11.76 -8.40 -30.81
C SER A 393 12.51 -9.52 -30.07
N VAL A 394 12.86 -9.33 -28.82
CA VAL A 394 13.50 -10.33 -27.96
C VAL A 394 12.44 -11.14 -27.22
N SER A 395 11.39 -10.50 -26.74
CA SER A 395 10.31 -11.16 -25.99
C SER A 395 9.43 -12.05 -26.88
N GLY A 396 9.26 -11.69 -28.15
CA GLY A 396 8.44 -12.47 -29.09
C GLY A 396 6.94 -12.45 -28.80
N GLY A 397 6.50 -11.66 -27.82
CA GLY A 397 5.15 -11.54 -27.33
C GLY A 397 4.54 -10.16 -27.58
N GLU A 398 3.46 -9.87 -26.87
CA GLU A 398 2.87 -8.54 -26.80
C GLU A 398 3.87 -7.57 -26.11
N PRO A 399 3.85 -6.28 -26.46
CA PRO A 399 4.70 -5.31 -25.81
C PRO A 399 4.35 -5.18 -24.32
N ALA A 400 5.35 -4.82 -23.51
CA ALA A 400 5.13 -4.43 -22.12
C ALA A 400 4.14 -3.26 -22.04
N ALA A 401 3.48 -3.10 -20.89
CA ALA A 401 2.58 -1.96 -20.68
C ALA A 401 3.33 -0.63 -20.85
N ASP A 402 2.63 0.36 -21.37
CA ASP A 402 3.15 1.69 -21.68
C ASP A 402 3.12 2.66 -20.48
N ASN A 403 2.73 2.17 -19.30
CA ASN A 403 2.77 2.89 -18.02
C ASN A 403 3.40 2.04 -16.92
N VAL A 404 4.01 2.71 -15.95
CA VAL A 404 4.50 2.12 -14.69
C VAL A 404 3.53 2.51 -13.59
N ARG A 405 2.95 1.51 -12.94
CA ARG A 405 2.12 1.74 -11.75
C ARG A 405 3.02 1.86 -10.52
N PRO A 406 2.78 2.84 -9.62
CA PRO A 406 3.60 2.99 -8.44
C PRO A 406 3.43 1.79 -7.50
N PHE A 407 4.54 1.39 -6.87
CA PHE A 407 4.49 0.46 -5.75
C PHE A 407 4.06 1.20 -4.49
N GLY A 408 3.18 0.59 -3.75
CA GLY A 408 2.62 1.15 -2.54
C GLY A 408 1.23 0.61 -2.32
N GLY A 409 0.47 1.26 -1.51
CA GLY A 409 -0.91 0.90 -1.34
C GLY A 409 -1.35 0.91 0.12
N PRO A 410 -2.39 0.15 0.43
CA PRO A 410 -3.08 0.17 1.71
C PRO A 410 -2.33 -0.56 2.83
N ASP A 411 -1.10 -0.96 2.63
CA ASP A 411 -0.26 -1.61 3.65
C ASP A 411 0.17 -0.65 4.78
N HIS A 412 -0.12 0.66 4.58
CA HIS A 412 0.07 1.66 5.61
C HIS A 412 -1.17 1.70 6.52
N HIS A 413 -1.04 1.12 7.69
CA HIS A 413 -2.06 1.05 8.73
C HIS A 413 -3.37 0.31 8.36
N PRO A 414 -3.35 -0.88 7.74
CA PRO A 414 -4.57 -1.65 7.55
C PRO A 414 -5.14 -2.10 8.90
N MET A 415 -6.39 -1.67 9.18
CA MET A 415 -7.06 -1.90 10.45
C MET A 415 -8.05 -3.06 10.33
N GLY A 416 -7.86 -4.09 11.14
CA GLY A 416 -8.75 -5.23 11.24
C GLY A 416 -9.47 -5.30 12.57
N ILE A 417 -10.60 -6.01 12.61
CA ILE A 417 -11.42 -6.22 13.81
C ILE A 417 -11.27 -7.66 14.28
N ILE A 418 -10.95 -7.82 15.56
CA ILE A 418 -10.87 -9.12 16.22
C ILE A 418 -12.27 -9.70 16.41
N ASN A 419 -12.47 -10.95 16.01
CA ASN A 419 -13.75 -11.62 16.17
C ASN A 419 -13.87 -12.25 17.58
N HIS A 420 -14.63 -11.59 18.44
CA HIS A 420 -14.95 -12.10 19.78
C HIS A 420 -16.15 -13.04 19.81
N ASN A 421 -16.75 -13.39 18.66
CA ASN A 421 -18.00 -14.15 18.55
C ASN A 421 -19.17 -13.48 19.32
N ASP A 422 -19.15 -12.16 19.43
CA ASP A 422 -20.16 -11.31 20.06
C ASP A 422 -20.66 -10.30 19.02
N GLN A 423 -21.87 -10.51 18.53
CA GLN A 423 -22.46 -9.69 17.46
C GLN A 423 -22.77 -8.26 17.92
N GLU A 424 -23.18 -8.05 19.18
CA GLU A 424 -23.47 -6.70 19.70
C GLU A 424 -22.17 -5.90 19.77
N ARG A 425 -21.10 -6.51 20.28
CA ARG A 425 -19.75 -5.93 20.30
C ARG A 425 -19.25 -5.65 18.88
N THR A 426 -19.40 -6.59 17.97
CA THR A 426 -19.01 -6.40 16.55
C THR A 426 -19.75 -5.24 15.91
N ASN A 427 -21.06 -5.12 16.15
CA ASN A 427 -21.86 -4.00 15.61
C ASN A 427 -21.40 -2.65 16.15
N LEU A 428 -21.09 -2.55 17.44
CA LEU A 428 -20.56 -1.33 18.06
C LEU A 428 -19.20 -0.93 17.44
N VAL A 429 -18.30 -1.89 17.29
CA VAL A 429 -16.97 -1.65 16.71
C VAL A 429 -17.10 -1.27 15.22
N MET A 430 -17.99 -1.92 14.50
CA MET A 430 -18.25 -1.65 13.09
C MET A 430 -18.84 -0.24 12.88
N ASP A 431 -19.74 0.21 13.73
CA ASP A 431 -20.29 1.57 13.68
C ASP A 431 -19.19 2.62 13.89
N PHE A 432 -18.25 2.37 14.82
CA PHE A 432 -17.07 3.22 14.98
C PHE A 432 -16.18 3.21 13.73
N MET A 433 -15.96 2.05 13.09
CA MET A 433 -15.20 1.96 11.86
C MET A 433 -15.88 2.73 10.72
N MET A 434 -17.22 2.65 10.59
CA MET A 434 -17.99 3.43 9.63
C MET A 434 -17.84 4.94 9.86
N PHE A 435 -17.79 5.38 11.13
CA PHE A 435 -17.51 6.77 11.46
C PHE A 435 -16.07 7.17 11.11
N TRP A 436 -15.08 6.39 11.52
CA TRP A 436 -13.66 6.69 11.27
C TRP A 436 -13.38 6.78 9.77
N TYR A 437 -13.86 5.78 8.99
CA TYR A 437 -13.73 5.72 7.54
C TYR A 437 -14.87 6.46 6.81
N SER A 438 -15.22 7.63 7.30
CA SER A 438 -16.11 8.57 6.66
C SER A 438 -15.41 9.92 6.48
N PRO A 439 -15.85 10.79 5.55
CA PRO A 439 -15.31 12.14 5.42
C PRO A 439 -15.29 12.89 6.76
N GLN A 440 -16.37 12.78 7.53
CA GLN A 440 -16.47 13.43 8.84
C GLN A 440 -15.41 12.91 9.85
N GLY A 441 -15.18 11.61 9.89
CA GLY A 441 -14.17 11.00 10.77
C GLY A 441 -12.75 11.39 10.36
N MET A 442 -12.46 11.35 9.07
CA MET A 442 -11.15 11.70 8.54
C MET A 442 -10.86 13.20 8.62
N ASP A 443 -11.87 14.08 8.57
CA ASP A 443 -11.70 15.51 8.82
C ASP A 443 -11.16 15.78 10.24
N TYR A 444 -11.57 14.99 11.24
CA TYR A 444 -10.98 15.07 12.58
C TYR A 444 -9.55 14.54 12.64
N PHE A 445 -9.26 13.47 11.90
CA PHE A 445 -7.93 12.89 11.84
C PHE A 445 -6.94 13.88 11.21
N TYR A 446 -7.22 14.33 10.00
CA TYR A 446 -6.35 15.26 9.26
C TYR A 446 -6.38 16.68 9.80
N GLY A 447 -7.49 17.11 10.38
CA GLY A 447 -7.57 18.41 11.06
C GLY A 447 -6.52 18.56 12.16
N TYR A 448 -6.19 17.47 12.86
CA TYR A 448 -5.13 17.50 13.85
C TYR A 448 -3.75 17.77 13.25
N TYR A 449 -3.44 17.17 12.09
CA TYR A 449 -2.18 17.44 11.38
C TYR A 449 -2.11 18.89 10.89
N GLY A 450 -3.21 19.43 10.38
CA GLY A 450 -3.32 20.84 10.03
C GLY A 450 -3.06 21.75 11.23
N ASP A 451 -3.65 21.45 12.39
CA ASP A 451 -3.47 22.22 13.62
C ASP A 451 -2.03 22.27 14.12
N ILE A 452 -1.25 21.22 13.90
CA ILE A 452 0.15 21.15 14.33
C ILE A 452 1.14 21.54 13.23
N GLY A 453 0.66 21.82 12.01
CA GLY A 453 1.50 22.22 10.87
C GLY A 453 2.44 21.13 10.36
N THR A 454 2.13 19.85 10.61
CA THR A 454 2.92 18.72 10.11
C THR A 454 2.48 18.37 8.70
N ALA A 455 3.44 18.12 7.80
CA ALA A 455 3.16 17.68 6.45
C ALA A 455 2.42 16.34 6.43
N LEU A 456 1.42 16.24 5.55
CA LEU A 456 0.68 15.02 5.28
C LEU A 456 1.14 14.47 3.92
N PRO A 457 2.07 13.53 3.90
CA PRO A 457 2.61 12.98 2.67
C PRO A 457 1.80 11.82 2.10
N LEU A 458 0.74 11.39 2.81
CA LEU A 458 -0.01 10.19 2.46
C LEU A 458 -1.30 10.52 1.71
N THR A 459 -1.72 9.63 0.84
CA THR A 459 -2.99 9.76 0.12
C THR A 459 -4.13 9.20 0.96
N CYS A 460 -5.17 10.01 1.19
CA CYS A 460 -6.39 9.55 1.87
C CYS A 460 -7.19 8.64 0.93
N LEU A 461 -7.58 7.48 1.45
CA LEU A 461 -8.40 6.49 0.76
C LEU A 461 -9.89 6.61 1.09
N VAL A 462 -10.29 7.61 1.84
CA VAL A 462 -11.70 7.99 2.03
C VAL A 462 -12.00 9.16 1.10
N LYS A 463 -13.02 9.02 0.26
CA LYS A 463 -13.44 10.05 -0.71
C LYS A 463 -14.04 11.26 -0.01
N ASP A 464 -14.05 12.40 -0.68
CA ASP A 464 -14.69 13.64 -0.24
C ASP A 464 -14.18 14.22 1.09
N VAL A 465 -13.00 13.80 1.53
CA VAL A 465 -12.34 14.35 2.73
C VAL A 465 -11.76 15.73 2.43
N GLN A 466 -11.99 16.69 3.30
CA GLN A 466 -11.36 18.01 3.22
C GLN A 466 -9.89 17.90 3.65
N LYS A 467 -9.00 17.92 2.67
CA LYS A 467 -7.56 17.91 2.92
C LYS A 467 -7.15 19.26 3.51
N PRO A 468 -6.33 19.28 4.59
CA PRO A 468 -5.78 20.53 5.10
C PRO A 468 -4.88 21.21 4.05
N GLU A 469 -4.77 22.56 4.10
CA GLU A 469 -3.93 23.35 3.20
C GLU A 469 -2.45 22.92 3.22
N ASN A 470 -1.99 22.29 4.29
CA ASN A 470 -0.64 21.75 4.41
C ASN A 470 -0.49 20.32 3.83
N SER A 471 -1.51 19.79 3.18
CA SER A 471 -1.42 18.51 2.49
C SER A 471 -0.54 18.62 1.24
N LEU A 472 0.50 17.80 1.17
CA LEU A 472 1.34 17.69 -0.03
C LEU A 472 0.64 16.92 -1.16
N VAL A 473 -0.49 16.29 -0.87
CA VAL A 473 -1.22 15.40 -1.78
C VAL A 473 -1.70 16.12 -3.04
N GLU A 474 -1.94 17.44 -2.99
CA GLU A 474 -2.32 18.22 -4.18
C GLU A 474 -1.26 18.21 -5.30
N ASN A 475 0.00 17.90 -4.95
CA ASN A 475 1.12 17.85 -5.89
C ASN A 475 1.54 16.41 -6.24
N ILE A 476 0.84 15.40 -5.73
CA ILE A 476 1.09 14.00 -6.10
C ILE A 476 0.31 13.74 -7.38
N PRO A 477 0.95 13.20 -8.43
CA PRO A 477 0.24 12.81 -9.64
C PRO A 477 -0.93 11.88 -9.29
N GLU A 478 -2.07 12.05 -9.93
CA GLU A 478 -3.10 11.03 -9.93
C GLU A 478 -2.50 9.80 -10.59
N PHE A 479 -2.46 8.70 -9.87
CA PHE A 479 -1.96 7.44 -10.41
C PHE A 479 -3.11 6.70 -11.09
N GLU A 480 -2.88 6.28 -12.32
CA GLU A 480 -3.77 5.37 -13.02
C GLU A 480 -3.44 3.93 -12.59
N GLY A 481 -4.06 3.49 -11.51
CA GLY A 481 -3.86 2.16 -10.91
C GLY A 481 -2.60 2.06 -10.05
N LEU A 482 -2.54 1.02 -9.25
CA LEU A 482 -1.40 0.65 -8.42
C LEU A 482 -0.72 -0.58 -8.98
N CYS A 483 0.58 -0.71 -8.70
CA CYS A 483 1.26 -1.98 -8.84
C CYS A 483 0.56 -2.98 -7.91
N SER A 484 -0.42 -3.68 -8.44
CA SER A 484 -1.17 -4.67 -7.71
C SER A 484 -0.27 -5.89 -7.41
N LEU A 485 -0.67 -6.69 -6.43
CA LEU A 485 -0.10 -8.02 -6.22
C LEU A 485 -0.56 -8.91 -7.39
N ASN A 486 0.03 -8.67 -8.55
CA ASN A 486 -0.16 -9.52 -9.73
C ASN A 486 0.24 -10.95 -9.36
N PRO A 487 -0.55 -11.96 -9.70
CA PRO A 487 -0.24 -13.37 -9.45
C PRO A 487 1.16 -13.77 -9.89
N TYR A 488 1.68 -13.13 -10.94
CA TYR A 488 3.04 -13.33 -11.41
C TYR A 488 4.08 -12.87 -10.39
N LEU A 489 3.83 -11.76 -9.69
CA LEU A 489 4.71 -11.25 -8.63
C LEU A 489 4.80 -12.21 -7.45
N GLU A 490 3.72 -12.92 -7.14
CA GLU A 490 3.71 -13.98 -6.14
C GLU A 490 4.65 -15.12 -6.49
N ILE A 491 4.69 -15.56 -7.75
CA ILE A 491 5.70 -16.54 -8.20
C ILE A 491 7.11 -15.94 -8.17
N GLY A 492 7.24 -14.73 -8.68
CA GLY A 492 8.55 -14.10 -8.89
C GLY A 492 9.22 -13.69 -7.59
N ILE A 493 8.51 -13.08 -6.66
CA ILE A 493 9.10 -12.42 -5.49
C ILE A 493 8.77 -13.17 -4.19
N GLY A 494 7.82 -14.12 -4.24
CA GLY A 494 7.47 -14.96 -3.07
C GLY A 494 6.91 -14.13 -1.91
N TYR A 495 6.09 -13.13 -2.21
CA TYR A 495 5.45 -12.31 -1.18
C TYR A 495 4.36 -13.06 -0.44
N ASP A 496 3.61 -13.93 -1.12
CA ASP A 496 2.69 -14.82 -0.44
C ASP A 496 3.35 -16.15 -0.11
N VAL A 497 3.59 -16.26 1.16
CA VAL A 497 4.19 -17.39 1.83
C VAL A 497 3.32 -18.62 1.81
N SER A 498 2.02 -18.46 1.68
CA SER A 498 1.05 -19.55 1.78
C SER A 498 1.19 -20.53 0.62
N ILE A 499 1.50 -20.03 -0.58
CA ILE A 499 1.68 -20.86 -1.77
C ILE A 499 2.99 -21.67 -1.73
N TYR A 500 4.05 -21.14 -1.09
CA TYR A 500 5.40 -21.71 -1.16
C TYR A 500 5.85 -22.44 0.11
N GLY A 501 5.03 -22.57 1.13
CA GLY A 501 5.36 -23.21 2.42
C GLY A 501 6.60 -22.57 3.06
N SER A 502 6.61 -22.24 4.31
CA SER A 502 7.67 -21.56 5.07
C SER A 502 8.54 -20.57 4.23
N SER A 503 8.16 -19.36 4.23
CA SER A 503 8.52 -18.19 3.48
C SER A 503 9.99 -17.87 3.24
N GLY A 504 10.83 -18.13 4.20
CA GLY A 504 12.20 -17.61 4.22
C GLY A 504 13.04 -18.08 3.04
N THR A 505 13.00 -19.38 2.70
CA THR A 505 14.02 -19.97 1.82
C THR A 505 13.85 -19.60 0.34
N VAL A 506 12.61 -19.50 -0.16
CA VAL A 506 12.38 -19.18 -1.58
C VAL A 506 12.59 -17.69 -1.82
N ARG A 507 11.99 -16.86 -0.98
CA ARG A 507 12.16 -15.41 -1.01
C ARG A 507 13.63 -15.01 -0.88
N ASP A 508 14.30 -15.51 0.15
CA ASP A 508 15.72 -15.18 0.40
C ASP A 508 16.59 -15.61 -0.79
N GLY A 509 16.37 -16.81 -1.32
CA GLY A 509 17.10 -17.29 -2.49
C GLY A 509 16.82 -16.48 -3.76
N PHE A 510 15.59 -16.01 -3.94
CA PHE A 510 15.21 -15.12 -5.03
C PHE A 510 15.93 -13.78 -4.91
N VAL A 511 15.85 -13.14 -3.76
CA VAL A 511 16.50 -11.86 -3.45
C VAL A 511 18.00 -11.96 -3.57
N ASP A 512 18.62 -12.99 -3.02
CA ASP A 512 20.05 -13.25 -3.12
C ASP A 512 20.53 -13.45 -4.57
N THR A 513 19.71 -14.09 -5.39
CA THR A 513 20.01 -14.28 -6.81
C THR A 513 20.02 -12.95 -7.55
N ILE A 514 19.00 -12.12 -7.34
CA ILE A 514 18.93 -10.79 -7.95
C ILE A 514 20.08 -9.91 -7.46
N ARG A 515 20.32 -9.86 -6.15
CA ARG A 515 21.42 -9.08 -5.58
C ARG A 515 22.77 -9.52 -6.16
N SER A 516 23.02 -10.83 -6.26
CA SER A 516 24.23 -11.38 -6.85
C SER A 516 24.36 -10.97 -8.32
N TYR A 517 23.27 -10.93 -9.06
CA TYR A 517 23.25 -10.44 -10.44
C TYR A 517 23.56 -8.96 -10.50
N LEU A 518 22.85 -8.11 -9.76
CA LEU A 518 23.00 -6.66 -9.79
C LEU A 518 24.37 -6.18 -9.33
N THR A 519 25.04 -6.95 -8.48
CA THR A 519 26.42 -6.67 -8.03
C THR A 519 27.51 -7.33 -8.92
N SER A 520 27.11 -8.08 -9.93
CA SER A 520 28.04 -8.72 -10.87
C SER A 520 28.65 -7.71 -11.85
N SER A 521 29.69 -8.13 -12.55
CA SER A 521 30.32 -7.34 -13.62
C SER A 521 29.72 -7.58 -15.01
N SER A 522 28.63 -8.35 -15.08
CA SER A 522 28.00 -8.77 -16.34
C SER A 522 26.51 -8.61 -16.31
N SER A 523 25.94 -8.02 -17.35
CA SER A 523 24.49 -7.93 -17.57
C SER A 523 23.86 -9.22 -18.09
N ALA A 524 24.60 -10.31 -18.22
CA ALA A 524 24.09 -11.58 -18.72
C ALA A 524 23.25 -12.30 -17.65
N TRP A 525 21.95 -12.32 -17.84
CA TRP A 525 20.98 -12.91 -16.91
C TRP A 525 20.95 -14.44 -16.90
N SER A 526 21.36 -15.12 -17.97
CA SER A 526 21.06 -16.54 -18.21
C SER A 526 21.39 -17.51 -17.07
N SER A 527 22.54 -17.36 -16.40
CA SER A 527 22.89 -18.23 -15.27
C SER A 527 22.11 -17.92 -14.00
N TYR A 528 21.77 -16.66 -13.78
CA TYR A 528 20.96 -16.21 -12.67
C TYR A 528 19.50 -16.63 -12.87
N GLY A 529 18.97 -16.53 -14.09
CA GLY A 529 17.65 -17.03 -14.45
C GLY A 529 17.50 -18.53 -14.21
N GLN A 530 18.50 -19.33 -14.53
CA GLN A 530 18.51 -20.77 -14.22
C GLN A 530 18.50 -21.04 -12.71
N THR A 531 19.25 -20.26 -11.92
CA THR A 531 19.27 -20.37 -10.47
C THR A 531 17.91 -20.01 -9.90
N MET A 532 17.33 -18.89 -10.32
CA MET A 532 16.01 -18.44 -9.89
C MET A 532 14.92 -19.43 -10.25
N HIS A 533 14.94 -19.96 -11.49
CA HIS A 533 14.03 -21.01 -11.91
C HIS A 533 14.11 -22.24 -10.99
N SER A 534 15.31 -22.66 -10.62
CA SER A 534 15.51 -23.78 -9.69
C SER A 534 14.97 -23.50 -8.28
N ILE A 535 15.06 -22.26 -7.81
CA ILE A 535 14.53 -21.84 -6.52
C ILE A 535 13.00 -21.89 -6.54
N ILE A 536 12.37 -21.36 -7.59
CA ILE A 536 10.90 -21.39 -7.77
C ILE A 536 10.39 -22.84 -7.85
N LEU A 537 11.09 -23.71 -8.61
CA LEU A 537 10.77 -25.15 -8.65
C LEU A 537 10.81 -25.80 -7.25
N SER A 538 11.81 -25.42 -6.45
CA SER A 538 11.93 -25.91 -5.07
C SER A 538 10.76 -25.43 -4.20
N GLY A 539 10.32 -24.17 -4.39
CA GLY A 539 9.16 -23.61 -3.70
C GLY A 539 7.87 -24.40 -3.98
N PHE A 540 7.58 -24.67 -5.24
CA PHE A 540 6.43 -25.49 -5.62
C PHE A 540 6.49 -26.89 -5.03
N SER A 541 7.65 -27.52 -4.98
CA SER A 541 7.84 -28.83 -4.34
C SER A 541 7.53 -28.78 -2.84
N ASN A 542 7.92 -27.70 -2.18
CA ASN A 542 7.64 -27.50 -0.75
C ASN A 542 6.15 -27.29 -0.50
N TYR A 543 5.48 -26.48 -1.33
CA TYR A 543 4.04 -26.29 -1.29
C TYR A 543 3.30 -27.60 -1.49
N ALA A 544 3.62 -28.36 -2.53
CA ALA A 544 3.02 -29.65 -2.78
C ALA A 544 3.17 -30.60 -1.57
N SER A 545 4.32 -30.55 -0.89
CA SER A 545 4.56 -31.35 0.31
C SER A 545 3.75 -30.88 1.52
N ALA A 546 3.58 -29.57 1.69
CA ALA A 546 2.78 -28.99 2.78
C ALA A 546 1.30 -29.35 2.64
N GLU A 547 0.78 -29.33 1.42
CA GLU A 547 -0.59 -29.73 1.10
C GLU A 547 -0.79 -31.27 1.01
N ASN A 548 0.20 -32.05 1.47
CA ASN A 548 0.22 -33.52 1.35
C ASN A 548 0.10 -34.03 -0.10
N LEU A 549 0.42 -33.23 -1.06
CA LEU A 549 0.54 -33.60 -2.46
C LEU A 549 1.88 -34.31 -2.64
N ARG A 550 1.86 -35.62 -2.86
CA ARG A 550 3.08 -36.45 -2.92
C ARG A 550 3.74 -36.38 -4.31
N PHE A 551 4.15 -35.19 -4.71
CA PHE A 551 4.84 -35.01 -5.98
C PHE A 551 6.34 -35.10 -5.79
N SER A 552 6.98 -35.83 -6.70
CA SER A 552 8.43 -35.99 -6.71
C SER A 552 9.14 -34.92 -7.52
N ASP A 553 8.40 -34.20 -8.34
CA ASP A 553 8.90 -33.08 -9.13
C ASP A 553 7.80 -32.03 -9.45
N PRO A 554 8.18 -30.84 -9.91
CA PRO A 554 7.26 -29.75 -10.22
C PRO A 554 6.30 -30.05 -11.38
N ALA A 555 6.73 -30.88 -12.36
CA ALA A 555 5.87 -31.26 -13.48
C ALA A 555 4.68 -32.13 -13.01
N GLU A 556 4.88 -32.97 -11.99
CA GLU A 556 3.78 -33.70 -11.35
C GLU A 556 2.81 -32.73 -10.63
N SER A 557 3.34 -31.69 -9.97
CA SER A 557 2.52 -30.67 -9.31
C SER A 557 1.67 -29.90 -10.32
N VAL A 558 2.26 -29.45 -11.43
CA VAL A 558 1.54 -28.80 -12.53
C VAL A 558 0.43 -29.73 -13.05
N ASN A 559 0.76 -30.98 -13.34
CA ASN A 559 -0.21 -31.93 -13.86
C ASN A 559 -1.35 -32.22 -12.87
N TYR A 560 -1.06 -32.23 -11.57
CA TYR A 560 -2.10 -32.36 -10.53
C TYR A 560 -3.04 -31.18 -10.55
N PHE A 561 -2.53 -29.95 -10.49
CA PHE A 561 -3.37 -28.74 -10.50
C PHE A 561 -4.18 -28.63 -11.79
N GLN A 562 -3.62 -28.96 -12.93
CA GLN A 562 -4.32 -29.02 -14.21
C GLN A 562 -5.48 -30.04 -14.24
N ASN A 563 -5.33 -31.16 -13.58
CA ASN A 563 -6.27 -32.26 -13.60
C ASN A 563 -7.00 -32.49 -12.24
N SER A 564 -6.83 -31.56 -11.30
CA SER A 564 -7.43 -31.69 -9.97
C SER A 564 -8.96 -31.75 -10.04
N PRO A 565 -9.61 -32.64 -9.29
CA PRO A 565 -11.06 -32.68 -9.15
C PRO A 565 -11.63 -31.41 -8.48
N TYR A 566 -10.78 -30.58 -7.84
CA TYR A 566 -11.17 -29.26 -7.32
C TYR A 566 -11.48 -28.23 -8.40
N ARG A 567 -11.17 -28.52 -9.66
CA ARG A 567 -11.57 -27.69 -10.82
C ARG A 567 -13.09 -27.72 -11.11
N THR A 568 -13.83 -28.65 -10.53
CA THR A 568 -15.20 -28.95 -10.99
C THR A 568 -16.28 -28.79 -9.94
N THR A 569 -15.97 -28.30 -8.74
CA THR A 569 -16.97 -28.24 -7.68
C THR A 569 -16.88 -26.97 -6.86
N GLN A 570 -17.50 -25.92 -7.32
CA GLN A 570 -18.26 -25.00 -6.47
C GLN A 570 -19.54 -24.58 -7.17
#